data_25779951ca55d59d4b119e5c228aec8b
#
_entry.id   25779951ca55d59d4b119e5c228aec8b
#
_cell.length_a   1.000
_cell.length_b   1.000
_cell.length_c   1.000
_cell.angle_alpha   90.00
_cell.angle_beta   90.00
_cell.angle_gamma   90.00
#
_symmetry.space_group_name_H-M   'P 1'
#
loop_
_entity.id
_entity.type
_entity.pdbx_description
1 polymer ?
#
loop_
_entity_poly.entity_id
_entity_poly.type
_entity_poly.pdbx_seq_one_letter_code
_entity_poly.pdbx_strand_id
1 'polypeptide(L)'
;SLPKHKYTFNNDMIYVTNTHCVLTLSGVTIKNEDADGALLRVVGNSASHGWGTAGSNGAQVEFTADGQTLTGDIVVDTTSTLNMTLQNGSSFTGTINIVDNAQGGTAVSNNAVVTIESGCTWTLTGDCTITSLTNSGTINFNGYTITLADGTVLW
;
A
#
# COMPACT_ATOMS: atom_id res chain seq x y z
N SER A 1 -25.82 12.62 -13.71
CA SER A 1 -25.44 11.89 -12.51
C SER A 1 -24.82 10.55 -12.86
N LEU A 2 -23.92 10.07 -12.03
CA LEU A 2 -23.31 8.78 -12.25
C LEU A 2 -24.33 7.65 -12.02
N PRO A 3 -24.30 6.60 -12.85
CA PRO A 3 -25.18 5.48 -12.67
C PRO A 3 -24.73 4.65 -11.45
N LYS A 4 -25.17 5.02 -10.30
CA LYS A 4 -24.74 4.49 -8.99
C LYS A 4 -24.78 2.97 -8.90
N HIS A 5 -25.71 2.35 -9.58
CA HIS A 5 -25.89 0.90 -9.56
C HIS A 5 -24.83 0.11 -10.34
N LYS A 6 -23.99 0.78 -11.12
CA LYS A 6 -22.97 0.13 -11.97
C LYS A 6 -21.59 0.09 -11.32
N TYR A 7 -21.39 0.79 -10.24
CA TYR A 7 -20.08 0.92 -9.64
C TYR A 7 -20.10 0.45 -8.20
N THR A 8 -19.16 -0.41 -7.86
CA THR A 8 -18.84 -0.72 -6.48
C THR A 8 -17.67 0.17 -6.10
N PHE A 9 -17.89 1.10 -5.19
CA PHE A 9 -16.83 1.94 -4.69
C PHE A 9 -16.19 1.28 -3.47
N ASN A 10 -14.87 1.17 -3.49
CA ASN A 10 -14.12 0.83 -2.31
C ASN A 10 -14.10 2.05 -1.37
N ASN A 11 -14.00 1.79 -0.07
CA ASN A 11 -13.86 2.85 0.92
C ASN A 11 -12.39 3.23 1.12
N ASP A 12 -11.60 3.15 0.06
CA ASP A 12 -10.19 3.51 0.08
C ASP A 12 -10.04 5.05 0.11
N MET A 13 -9.07 5.54 0.85
CA MET A 13 -8.77 6.96 0.87
C MET A 13 -8.00 7.39 -0.37
N ILE A 14 -7.04 6.59 -0.81
CA ILE A 14 -6.25 6.83 -2.02
C ILE A 14 -6.25 5.56 -2.85
N TYR A 15 -6.70 5.67 -4.08
CA TYR A 15 -6.77 4.57 -5.03
C TYR A 15 -5.99 4.95 -6.29
N VAL A 16 -5.00 4.15 -6.65
CA VAL A 16 -4.13 4.41 -7.80
C VAL A 16 -4.13 3.20 -8.72
N THR A 17 -4.45 3.43 -9.98
CA THR A 17 -4.43 2.41 -11.02
C THR A 17 -4.01 3.01 -12.35
N ASN A 18 -3.38 2.21 -13.19
CA ASN A 18 -3.06 2.58 -14.59
C ASN A 18 -2.24 3.87 -14.71
N THR A 19 -1.36 4.13 -13.77
CA THR A 19 -0.55 5.36 -13.82
C THR A 19 0.77 5.19 -13.07
N HIS A 20 1.70 6.04 -13.41
CA HIS A 20 2.88 6.31 -12.59
C HIS A 20 2.62 7.56 -11.77
N CYS A 21 2.62 7.43 -10.47
CA CYS A 21 2.27 8.50 -9.54
C CYS A 21 3.40 8.71 -8.53
N VAL A 22 3.79 9.95 -8.34
CA VAL A 22 4.65 10.37 -7.24
C VAL A 22 3.78 11.12 -6.24
N LEU A 23 3.65 10.58 -5.04
CA LEU A 23 2.80 11.11 -3.99
C LEU A 23 3.65 11.45 -2.77
N THR A 24 3.65 12.73 -2.40
CA THR A 24 4.31 13.17 -1.17
C THR A 24 3.26 13.77 -0.24
N LEU A 25 3.17 13.21 0.97
CA LEU A 25 2.33 13.76 2.04
C LEU A 25 3.24 14.38 3.09
N SER A 26 2.95 15.60 3.48
CA SER A 26 3.81 16.37 4.36
C SER A 26 3.01 17.09 5.45
N GLY A 27 3.36 16.85 6.71
CA GLY A 27 2.86 17.62 7.85
C GLY A 27 1.37 17.46 8.16
N VAL A 28 0.70 16.40 7.69
CA VAL A 28 -0.71 16.17 7.97
C VAL A 28 -0.93 14.83 8.67
N THR A 29 -2.09 14.66 9.28
CA THR A 29 -2.53 13.39 9.86
C THR A 29 -3.63 12.81 9.00
N ILE A 30 -3.44 11.59 8.51
CA ILE A 30 -4.42 10.89 7.70
C ILE A 30 -4.74 9.55 8.36
N LYS A 31 -6.05 9.30 8.53
CA LYS A 31 -6.53 8.08 9.14
C LYS A 31 -7.69 7.52 8.34
N ASN A 32 -7.59 6.27 7.92
CA ASN A 32 -8.73 5.53 7.40
C ASN A 32 -9.32 4.69 8.53
N GLU A 33 -10.53 5.01 8.93
CA GLU A 33 -11.25 4.30 9.99
C GLU A 33 -12.16 3.20 9.44
N ASP A 34 -12.29 3.09 8.12
CA ASP A 34 -13.12 2.06 7.51
C ASP A 34 -12.36 0.73 7.45
N ALA A 35 -12.89 -0.29 8.13
CA ALA A 35 -12.27 -1.60 8.19
C ALA A 35 -12.24 -2.32 6.84
N ASP A 36 -13.14 -1.95 5.93
CA ASP A 36 -13.25 -2.57 4.60
C ASP A 36 -12.47 -1.81 3.52
N GLY A 37 -11.95 -0.62 3.84
CA GLY A 37 -11.18 0.21 2.94
C GLY A 37 -9.70 0.24 3.29
N ALA A 38 -8.87 0.56 2.31
CA ALA A 38 -7.44 0.79 2.49
C ALA A 38 -7.14 2.28 2.62
N LEU A 39 -6.06 2.62 3.33
CA LEU A 39 -5.48 3.95 3.28
C LEU A 39 -4.96 4.24 1.86
N LEU A 40 -4.27 3.29 1.28
CA LEU A 40 -3.73 3.36 -0.08
C LEU A 40 -3.90 2.00 -0.76
N ARG A 41 -4.46 2.02 -1.94
CA ARG A 41 -4.59 0.85 -2.79
C ARG A 41 -3.94 1.10 -4.14
N VAL A 42 -2.98 0.25 -4.50
CA VAL A 42 -2.16 0.35 -5.70
C VAL A 42 -2.38 -0.91 -6.52
N VAL A 43 -3.19 -0.82 -7.56
CA VAL A 43 -3.70 -2.02 -8.24
C VAL A 43 -3.81 -1.82 -9.76
N GLY A 44 -3.78 -2.94 -10.49
CA GLY A 44 -4.15 -2.98 -11.90
C GLY A 44 -5.67 -3.03 -12.08
N ASN A 45 -6.08 -3.09 -13.33
CA ASN A 45 -7.49 -3.18 -13.68
C ASN A 45 -8.13 -4.45 -13.10
N SER A 46 -9.36 -4.32 -12.67
CA SER A 46 -10.16 -5.46 -12.21
C SER A 46 -11.55 -5.42 -12.84
N ALA A 47 -12.23 -6.56 -12.81
CA ALA A 47 -13.59 -6.64 -13.35
C ALA A 47 -14.58 -5.73 -12.60
N SER A 48 -14.30 -5.37 -11.36
CA SER A 48 -15.21 -4.54 -10.57
C SER A 48 -15.36 -3.12 -11.09
N HIS A 49 -14.43 -2.64 -11.90
CA HIS A 49 -14.49 -1.29 -12.46
C HIS A 49 -15.08 -1.23 -13.85
N GLY A 50 -15.22 -2.36 -14.54
CA GLY A 50 -15.90 -2.46 -15.84
C GLY A 50 -15.23 -1.71 -16.99
N TRP A 51 -13.94 -1.38 -16.88
CA TRP A 51 -13.19 -0.70 -17.94
C TRP A 51 -11.79 -1.28 -18.06
N GLY A 52 -11.18 -1.10 -19.23
CA GLY A 52 -9.85 -1.63 -19.52
C GLY A 52 -9.83 -3.15 -19.62
N THR A 53 -8.64 -3.71 -19.73
CA THR A 53 -8.41 -5.16 -19.72
C THR A 53 -8.12 -5.61 -18.31
N ALA A 54 -8.92 -6.51 -17.78
CA ALA A 54 -8.74 -7.05 -16.44
C ALA A 54 -7.35 -7.69 -16.28
N GLY A 55 -6.68 -7.42 -15.15
CA GLY A 55 -5.33 -7.90 -14.87
C GLY A 55 -4.22 -7.12 -15.59
N SER A 56 -4.56 -6.01 -16.23
CA SER A 56 -3.61 -5.12 -16.92
C SER A 56 -3.52 -3.77 -16.21
N ASN A 57 -2.64 -2.91 -16.73
CA ASN A 57 -2.53 -1.52 -16.31
C ASN A 57 -2.22 -1.35 -14.82
N GLY A 58 -1.24 -2.09 -14.34
CA GLY A 58 -0.71 -1.93 -12.99
C GLY A 58 -0.25 -0.49 -12.74
N ALA A 59 -0.42 -0.02 -11.51
CA ALA A 59 0.06 1.27 -11.07
C ALA A 59 1.51 1.19 -10.62
N GLN A 60 2.23 2.29 -10.73
CA GLN A 60 3.58 2.47 -10.21
C GLN A 60 3.56 3.69 -9.30
N VAL A 61 3.72 3.50 -7.99
CA VAL A 61 3.60 4.56 -7.02
C VAL A 61 4.90 4.74 -6.26
N GLU A 62 5.41 5.96 -6.22
CA GLU A 62 6.42 6.40 -5.28
C GLU A 62 5.74 7.24 -4.21
N PHE A 63 5.72 6.75 -2.99
CA PHE A 63 5.03 7.37 -1.87
C PHE A 63 6.01 7.78 -0.79
N THR A 64 6.07 9.08 -0.51
CA THR A 64 6.89 9.62 0.57
C THR A 64 6.00 10.24 1.65
N ALA A 65 6.16 9.77 2.87
CA ALA A 65 5.57 10.37 4.07
C ALA A 65 6.64 11.21 4.78
N ASP A 66 6.43 12.50 4.82
CA ASP A 66 7.37 13.47 5.35
C ASP A 66 6.75 14.19 6.55
N GLY A 67 7.20 13.85 7.75
CA GLY A 67 6.61 14.38 8.97
C GLY A 67 5.14 14.02 9.13
N GLN A 68 4.75 12.85 8.70
CA GLN A 68 3.36 12.44 8.48
C GLN A 68 2.91 11.44 9.55
N THR A 69 1.66 11.52 9.95
CA THR A 69 1.00 10.48 10.75
C THR A 69 -0.05 9.80 9.91
N LEU A 70 0.14 8.51 9.64
CA LEU A 70 -0.72 7.70 8.77
C LEU A 70 -1.30 6.54 9.55
N THR A 71 -2.58 6.28 9.38
CA THR A 71 -3.27 5.11 9.95
C THR A 71 -4.16 4.48 8.90
N GLY A 72 -4.02 3.18 8.73
CA GLY A 72 -4.81 2.39 7.79
C GLY A 72 -3.93 1.40 7.04
N ASP A 73 -4.56 0.58 6.22
CA ASP A 73 -3.87 -0.48 5.51
C ASP A 73 -3.46 -0.05 4.10
N ILE A 74 -2.37 -0.61 3.63
CA ILE A 74 -1.86 -0.41 2.27
C ILE A 74 -1.91 -1.74 1.54
N VAL A 75 -2.49 -1.73 0.35
CA VAL A 75 -2.66 -2.92 -0.49
C VAL A 75 -2.03 -2.65 -1.85
N VAL A 76 -1.16 -3.56 -2.28
CA VAL A 76 -0.51 -3.52 -3.60
C VAL A 76 -0.76 -4.86 -4.28
N ASP A 77 -1.25 -4.84 -5.51
CA ASP A 77 -1.40 -6.11 -6.22
C ASP A 77 -0.14 -6.51 -7.00
N THR A 78 -0.14 -7.75 -7.47
CA THR A 78 1.03 -8.33 -8.15
C THR A 78 1.34 -7.70 -9.50
N THR A 79 0.45 -6.92 -10.09
CA THR A 79 0.68 -6.19 -11.35
C THR A 79 1.24 -4.79 -11.12
N SER A 80 1.33 -4.35 -9.89
CA SER A 80 1.67 -2.97 -9.51
C SER A 80 2.92 -2.90 -8.64
N THR A 81 3.46 -1.70 -8.50
CA THR A 81 4.62 -1.45 -7.63
C THR A 81 4.38 -0.26 -6.72
N LEU A 82 4.84 -0.39 -5.49
CA LEU A 82 4.89 0.68 -4.50
C LEU A 82 6.31 0.80 -3.96
N ASN A 83 6.85 2.00 -3.99
CA ASN A 83 8.08 2.35 -3.31
C ASN A 83 7.73 3.36 -2.22
N MET A 84 7.75 2.94 -0.96
CA MET A 84 7.29 3.75 0.16
C MET A 84 8.46 4.15 1.05
N THR A 85 8.53 5.43 1.38
CA THR A 85 9.54 5.96 2.30
C THR A 85 8.86 6.73 3.43
N LEU A 86 9.22 6.38 4.67
CA LEU A 86 8.88 7.18 5.85
C LEU A 86 10.12 8.00 6.22
N GLN A 87 9.95 9.32 6.34
CA GLN A 87 11.04 10.23 6.70
C GLN A 87 10.56 11.33 7.64
N ASN A 88 11.51 12.01 8.27
CA ASN A 88 11.29 13.19 9.12
C ASN A 88 10.28 12.94 10.26
N GLY A 89 10.47 11.84 10.99
CA GLY A 89 9.66 11.55 12.17
C GLY A 89 8.26 11.04 11.84
N SER A 90 8.02 10.57 10.62
CA SER A 90 6.74 10.00 10.24
C SER A 90 6.42 8.75 11.03
N SER A 91 5.13 8.52 11.27
CA SER A 91 4.62 7.30 11.85
C SER A 91 3.53 6.70 10.98
N PHE A 92 3.55 5.39 10.84
CA PHE A 92 2.55 4.62 10.12
C PHE A 92 2.03 3.51 11.02
N THR A 93 0.72 3.43 11.17
CA THR A 93 0.04 2.37 11.92
C THR A 93 -0.88 1.62 10.97
N GLY A 94 -0.59 0.37 10.72
CA GLY A 94 -1.35 -0.44 9.77
C GLY A 94 -0.56 -1.57 9.17
N THR A 95 -1.09 -2.17 8.12
CA THR A 95 -0.47 -3.25 7.38
C THR A 95 -0.10 -2.82 5.97
N ILE A 96 0.89 -3.49 5.39
CA ILE A 96 1.20 -3.41 3.97
C ILE A 96 1.18 -4.84 3.43
N ASN A 97 0.34 -5.11 2.45
CA ASN A 97 0.22 -6.45 1.89
C ASN A 97 0.22 -6.44 0.38
N ILE A 98 1.01 -7.35 -0.18
CA ILE A 98 0.96 -7.70 -1.60
C ILE A 98 -0.12 -8.76 -1.76
N VAL A 99 -1.05 -8.53 -2.67
CA VAL A 99 -2.14 -9.45 -2.98
C VAL A 99 -2.14 -9.78 -4.46
N ASP A 100 -2.70 -10.92 -4.83
CA ASP A 100 -2.87 -11.24 -6.25
C ASP A 100 -3.89 -10.30 -6.88
N ASN A 101 -3.62 -9.85 -8.12
CA ASN A 101 -4.65 -9.14 -8.85
C ASN A 101 -5.87 -10.04 -9.02
N ALA A 102 -7.05 -9.50 -8.77
CA ALA A 102 -8.30 -10.28 -8.76
C ALA A 102 -8.60 -10.97 -10.09
N GLN A 103 -8.06 -10.48 -11.19
CA GLN A 103 -8.24 -11.04 -12.54
C GLN A 103 -6.96 -11.68 -13.09
N GLY A 104 -5.97 -11.89 -12.24
CA GLY A 104 -4.66 -12.39 -12.64
C GLY A 104 -3.82 -11.31 -13.30
N GLY A 105 -3.30 -11.58 -14.47
CA GLY A 105 -2.40 -10.68 -15.17
C GLY A 105 -0.93 -11.06 -14.96
N THR A 106 -0.04 -10.32 -15.61
CA THR A 106 1.40 -10.59 -15.51
C THR A 106 1.94 -9.97 -14.24
N ALA A 107 2.45 -10.82 -13.35
CA ALA A 107 3.10 -10.34 -12.14
C ALA A 107 4.42 -9.61 -12.47
N VAL A 108 4.64 -8.53 -11.75
CA VAL A 108 5.90 -7.79 -11.81
C VAL A 108 6.67 -7.96 -10.51
N SER A 109 7.95 -7.60 -10.52
CA SER A 109 8.78 -7.63 -9.31
C SER A 109 8.66 -6.33 -8.52
N ASN A 110 9.17 -6.34 -7.29
CA ASN A 110 9.24 -5.16 -6.41
C ASN A 110 7.88 -4.51 -6.16
N ASN A 111 6.88 -5.31 -5.89
CA ASN A 111 5.52 -4.84 -5.66
C ASN A 111 5.41 -3.90 -4.45
N ALA A 112 6.16 -4.17 -3.38
CA ALA A 112 6.18 -3.29 -2.22
C ALA A 112 7.60 -3.22 -1.63
N VAL A 113 8.27 -2.10 -1.88
CA VAL A 113 9.59 -1.79 -1.34
C VAL A 113 9.42 -0.70 -0.30
N VAL A 114 9.83 -0.96 0.94
CA VAL A 114 9.59 -0.08 2.07
C VAL A 114 10.92 0.38 2.68
N THR A 115 11.04 1.67 2.87
CA THR A 115 12.17 2.30 3.56
C THR A 115 11.66 3.10 4.76
N ILE A 116 12.21 2.81 5.95
CA ILE A 116 11.91 3.54 7.17
C ILE A 116 13.18 4.24 7.58
N GLU A 117 13.19 5.57 7.49
CA GLU A 117 14.35 6.36 7.89
C GLU A 117 14.42 6.54 9.40
N SER A 118 15.56 6.97 9.87
CA SER A 118 15.81 7.23 11.29
C SER A 118 14.75 8.17 11.88
N GLY A 119 14.27 7.84 13.07
CA GLY A 119 13.24 8.62 13.77
C GLY A 119 11.81 8.30 13.36
N CYS A 120 11.61 7.46 12.36
CA CYS A 120 10.28 7.04 11.92
C CYS A 120 9.86 5.73 12.58
N THR A 121 8.56 5.50 12.65
CA THR A 121 7.99 4.31 13.31
C THR A 121 6.91 3.69 12.44
N TRP A 122 6.98 2.37 12.30
CA TRP A 122 5.88 1.57 11.74
C TRP A 122 5.34 0.65 12.83
N THR A 123 4.04 0.78 13.12
CA THR A 123 3.33 -0.06 14.08
C THR A 123 2.39 -0.98 13.32
N LEU A 124 2.60 -2.29 13.46
CA LEU A 124 1.77 -3.27 12.77
C LEU A 124 0.43 -3.48 13.49
N THR A 125 -0.61 -3.65 12.69
CA THR A 125 -1.96 -4.01 13.16
C THR A 125 -2.40 -5.38 12.65
N GLY A 126 -1.54 -6.05 11.89
CA GLY A 126 -1.74 -7.40 11.36
C GLY A 126 -0.47 -7.88 10.68
N ASP A 127 -0.50 -9.11 10.20
CA ASP A 127 0.62 -9.65 9.43
C ASP A 127 0.77 -8.94 8.10
N CYS A 128 2.00 -8.76 7.67
CA CYS A 128 2.35 -8.04 6.45
C CYS A 128 3.13 -8.91 5.49
N THR A 129 2.95 -8.66 4.20
CA THR A 129 3.73 -9.27 3.13
C THR A 129 4.23 -8.18 2.20
N ILE A 130 5.54 -7.98 2.13
CA ILE A 130 6.19 -6.98 1.28
C ILE A 130 7.35 -7.60 0.52
N THR A 131 7.92 -6.87 -0.43
CA THR A 131 9.06 -7.35 -1.21
C THR A 131 10.35 -7.24 -0.41
N SER A 132 10.64 -6.05 0.08
CA SER A 132 11.89 -5.77 0.81
C SER A 132 11.71 -4.61 1.79
N LEU A 133 12.59 -4.57 2.78
CA LEU A 133 12.55 -3.57 3.85
C LEU A 133 13.95 -3.05 4.13
N THR A 134 14.10 -1.73 4.13
CA THR A 134 15.27 -1.05 4.69
C THR A 134 14.81 -0.27 5.92
N ASN A 135 15.26 -0.68 7.10
CA ASN A 135 14.81 -0.09 8.34
C ASN A 135 15.97 0.56 9.11
N SER A 136 15.93 1.87 9.22
CA SER A 136 16.81 2.65 10.11
C SER A 136 16.04 3.30 11.26
N GLY A 137 14.75 3.08 11.34
CA GLY A 137 13.86 3.57 12.38
C GLY A 137 13.43 2.48 13.35
N THR A 138 12.17 2.49 13.71
CA THR A 138 11.58 1.55 14.68
C THR A 138 10.37 0.84 14.07
N ILE A 139 10.27 -0.46 14.31
CA ILE A 139 9.07 -1.25 13.99
C ILE A 139 8.53 -1.84 15.28
N ASN A 140 7.26 -1.54 15.57
CA ASN A 140 6.50 -2.18 16.64
C ASN A 140 5.68 -3.31 16.04
N PHE A 141 6.11 -4.53 16.23
CA PHE A 141 5.49 -5.71 15.61
C PHE A 141 4.14 -6.09 16.23
N ASN A 142 3.93 -5.80 17.52
CA ASN A 142 2.70 -6.10 18.24
C ASN A 142 2.27 -7.59 18.17
N GLY A 143 3.24 -8.50 18.04
CA GLY A 143 2.94 -9.93 17.89
C GLY A 143 2.63 -10.36 16.47
N TYR A 144 2.70 -9.47 15.51
CA TYR A 144 2.53 -9.77 14.08
C TYR A 144 3.87 -9.97 13.38
N THR A 145 3.83 -10.32 12.10
CA THR A 145 5.01 -10.62 11.31
C THR A 145 5.05 -9.80 10.02
N ILE A 146 6.26 -9.64 9.49
CA ILE A 146 6.50 -9.14 8.13
C ILE A 146 7.21 -10.24 7.36
N THR A 147 6.60 -10.73 6.29
CA THR A 147 7.21 -11.72 5.40
C THR A 147 7.72 -11.01 4.14
N LEU A 148 8.98 -11.22 3.82
CA LEU A 148 9.63 -10.66 2.63
C LEU A 148 9.51 -11.62 1.44
N ALA A 149 9.73 -11.12 0.23
CA ALA A 149 9.61 -11.91 -0.98
C ALA A 149 10.61 -13.08 -1.05
N ASP A 150 11.74 -12.98 -0.36
CA ASP A 150 12.74 -14.07 -0.28
C ASP A 150 12.39 -15.14 0.77
N GLY A 151 11.26 -15.03 1.43
CA GLY A 151 10.81 -15.94 2.48
C GLY A 151 11.25 -15.57 3.90
N THR A 152 12.04 -14.53 4.05
CA THR A 152 12.44 -14.02 5.38
C THR A 152 11.22 -13.56 6.15
N VAL A 153 11.10 -13.97 7.41
CA VAL A 153 10.02 -13.54 8.31
C VAL A 153 10.62 -12.74 9.46
N LEU A 154 10.13 -11.53 9.63
CA LEU A 154 10.51 -10.63 10.70
C LEU A 154 9.40 -10.58 11.75
N TRP A 155 9.77 -10.55 13.04
CA TRP A 155 8.82 -10.41 14.15
C TRP A 155 9.44 -9.72 15.35
#